data_8fc0326b27e7552abc21c5bd22674886
#
_entry.id   8fc0326b27e7552abc21c5bd22674886
#
_cell.length_a   1.000
_cell.length_b   1.000
_cell.length_c   1.000
_cell.angle_alpha   90.00
_cell.angle_beta   90.00
_cell.angle_gamma   90.00
#
_symmetry.space_group_name_H-M   'P 1'
#
loop_
_entity.id
_entity.type
_entity.pdbx_description
1 polymer ?
#
loop_
_entity_poly.entity_id
_entity_poly.type
_entity_poly.pdbx_seq_one_letter_code
_entity_poly.pdbx_strand_id
1 'polypeptide(L)'
;MTTLIVIVLYLCLLLGLGFFSSRLFRGTSKDYFVASHSIGPFLLLMSVFGTTMTAFALVGSTGKSFERGIGTYGLMASISGLVHAGIFFLIGIRLWAFGKKYGYITQIQFFRARFESDRLGYLLFPILVLLVIPYLLIGIIGAGKTIEPVTAGAFSEIFTNPTAPQWLGGIPPWLTGLVVSMVVLTYVFLGGSRGAAYANTFQTIVFMIMGVVAFVYIIQGLGGLEQAGKVPARINEKGVIVQDYRFDKQARELLKNDPPKPIGKVLDSESSNLTDTQPHLSRTPVAVEFKKKNPKTGEISSFERELGIPFITFVSYFFIPLSVGMFPHLFQHWLTAKSAKAFRLTVIAHPLCIMVVWVPCVLVGAWASGVLPPGIPPPAVLSAMLNLLVGDPVLTGLLTAGVLAAIMSSLDSQFLCLGTIFTNDIVLHRAGSKKYSDKQVILIARVFIVVIVALTYALAMWAKNANVFDRIT
;
A
#
# COMPACT_ATOMS: atom_id res chain seq x y z
N MET A 1 21.88 2.43 -10.95
CA MET A 1 21.65 3.87 -11.29
C MET A 1 20.46 4.06 -12.22
N THR A 2 20.31 3.31 -13.31
CA THR A 2 19.18 3.44 -14.26
C THR A 2 17.80 3.30 -13.59
N THR A 3 17.62 2.30 -12.74
CA THR A 3 16.38 2.09 -11.95
C THR A 3 16.00 3.34 -11.15
N LEU A 4 16.97 3.98 -10.50
CA LEU A 4 16.73 5.20 -9.72
C LEU A 4 16.33 6.37 -10.60
N ILE A 5 16.97 6.54 -11.76
CA ILE A 5 16.62 7.61 -12.72
C ILE A 5 15.15 7.48 -13.14
N VAL A 6 14.70 6.27 -13.44
CA VAL A 6 13.29 6.01 -13.82
C VAL A 6 12.34 6.39 -12.68
N ILE A 7 12.67 6.02 -11.43
CA ILE A 7 11.86 6.38 -10.26
C ILE A 7 11.82 7.89 -10.06
N VAL A 8 12.95 8.59 -10.18
CA VAL A 8 13.02 10.04 -10.06
C VAL A 8 12.21 10.72 -11.17
N LEU A 9 12.30 10.25 -12.42
CA LEU A 9 11.48 10.76 -13.53
C LEU A 9 9.98 10.60 -13.24
N TYR A 10 9.56 9.47 -12.69
CA TYR A 10 8.18 9.26 -12.26
C TYR A 10 7.75 10.27 -11.18
N LEU A 11 8.57 10.51 -10.15
CA LEU A 11 8.27 11.49 -9.10
C LEU A 11 8.21 12.92 -9.66
N CYS A 12 9.09 13.28 -10.59
CA CYS A 12 9.05 14.56 -11.29
C CYS A 12 7.78 14.71 -12.14
N LEU A 13 7.35 13.65 -12.81
CA LEU A 13 6.09 13.64 -13.56
C LEU A 13 4.88 13.88 -12.65
N LEU A 14 4.85 13.24 -11.47
CA LEU A 14 3.80 13.47 -10.47
C LEU A 14 3.77 14.92 -9.97
N LEU A 15 4.94 15.50 -9.70
CA LEU A 15 5.02 16.93 -9.34
C LEU A 15 4.51 17.81 -10.48
N GLY A 16 4.89 17.52 -11.72
CA GLY A 16 4.38 18.20 -12.90
C GLY A 16 2.85 18.13 -13.02
N LEU A 17 2.25 16.96 -12.80
CA LEU A 17 0.80 16.80 -12.76
C LEU A 17 0.16 17.56 -11.58
N GLY A 18 0.82 17.59 -10.43
CA GLY A 18 0.40 18.39 -9.29
C GLY A 18 0.35 19.88 -9.61
N PHE A 19 1.39 20.42 -10.25
CA PHE A 19 1.43 21.80 -10.73
C PHE A 19 0.37 22.07 -11.80
N PHE A 20 0.18 21.16 -12.74
CA PHE A 20 -0.89 21.28 -13.75
C PHE A 20 -2.27 21.31 -13.10
N SER A 21 -2.55 20.39 -12.16
CA SER A 21 -3.84 20.32 -11.50
C SER A 21 -4.13 21.53 -10.58
N SER A 22 -3.08 22.16 -10.05
CA SER A 22 -3.22 23.40 -9.26
C SER A 22 -3.80 24.56 -10.07
N ARG A 23 -3.59 24.59 -11.40
CA ARG A 23 -4.21 25.57 -12.30
C ARG A 23 -5.73 25.37 -12.45
N LEU A 24 -6.23 24.17 -12.17
CA LEU A 24 -7.66 23.84 -12.19
C LEU A 24 -8.34 24.18 -10.87
N PHE A 25 -7.59 24.55 -9.85
CA PHE A 25 -8.08 24.92 -8.54
C PHE A 25 -8.79 26.29 -8.59
N ARG A 26 -10.03 26.35 -8.10
CA ARG A 26 -10.90 27.54 -8.19
C ARG A 26 -10.69 28.55 -7.07
N GLY A 27 -9.77 28.33 -6.15
CA GLY A 27 -9.45 29.27 -5.06
C GLY A 27 -10.45 29.27 -3.89
N THR A 28 -11.50 28.42 -3.90
CA THR A 28 -12.48 28.36 -2.82
C THR A 28 -12.21 27.19 -1.87
N SER A 29 -12.57 27.34 -0.60
CA SER A 29 -12.45 26.29 0.41
C SER A 29 -13.24 25.02 0.02
N LYS A 30 -14.44 25.21 -0.55
CA LYS A 30 -15.25 24.11 -1.05
C LYS A 30 -14.56 23.33 -2.19
N ASP A 31 -13.86 24.01 -3.08
CA ASP A 31 -13.10 23.33 -4.14
C ASP A 31 -11.89 22.62 -3.58
N TYR A 32 -11.21 23.20 -2.58
CA TYR A 32 -10.07 22.59 -1.91
C TYR A 32 -10.43 21.28 -1.21
N PHE A 33 -11.57 21.23 -0.48
CA PHE A 33 -11.93 20.06 0.32
C PHE A 33 -12.72 18.99 -0.44
N VAL A 34 -13.63 19.36 -1.33
CA VAL A 34 -14.54 18.42 -2.01
C VAL A 34 -14.65 18.64 -3.52
N ALA A 35 -13.68 19.28 -4.13
CA ALA A 35 -13.63 19.55 -5.59
C ALA A 35 -14.93 20.15 -6.15
N SER A 36 -15.64 20.95 -5.33
CA SER A 36 -16.95 21.56 -5.66
C SER A 36 -18.01 20.53 -6.15
N HIS A 37 -17.95 19.28 -5.71
CA HIS A 37 -18.81 18.16 -6.15
C HIS A 37 -18.84 17.99 -7.68
N SER A 38 -17.70 18.04 -8.35
CA SER A 38 -17.61 18.05 -9.82
C SER A 38 -17.00 16.79 -10.44
N ILE A 39 -16.61 15.80 -9.61
CA ILE A 39 -15.92 14.60 -10.05
C ILE A 39 -16.88 13.65 -10.78
N GLY A 40 -16.52 13.31 -12.03
CA GLY A 40 -17.28 12.38 -12.88
C GLY A 40 -17.04 10.91 -12.54
N PRO A 41 -17.77 9.98 -13.19
CA PRO A 41 -17.75 8.55 -12.86
C PRO A 41 -16.36 7.91 -12.93
N PHE A 42 -15.58 8.20 -13.96
CA PHE A 42 -14.26 7.63 -14.17
C PHE A 42 -13.24 8.11 -13.11
N LEU A 43 -13.19 9.43 -12.88
CA LEU A 43 -12.31 9.97 -11.86
C LEU A 43 -12.72 9.51 -10.45
N LEU A 44 -14.03 9.36 -10.20
CA LEU A 44 -14.52 8.83 -8.91
C LEU A 44 -14.07 7.39 -8.70
N LEU A 45 -14.21 6.52 -9.71
CA LEU A 45 -13.71 5.15 -9.64
C LEU A 45 -12.21 5.13 -9.37
N MET A 46 -11.42 5.84 -10.18
CA MET A 46 -9.98 5.85 -10.07
C MET A 46 -9.51 6.42 -8.71
N SER A 47 -10.14 7.49 -8.25
CA SER A 47 -9.82 8.12 -6.97
C SER A 47 -10.19 7.24 -5.78
N VAL A 48 -11.39 6.66 -5.76
CA VAL A 48 -11.82 5.74 -4.69
C VAL A 48 -11.00 4.45 -4.70
N PHE A 49 -10.78 3.87 -5.88
CA PHE A 49 -10.00 2.64 -6.02
C PHE A 49 -8.53 2.87 -5.66
N GLY A 50 -7.90 3.93 -6.18
CA GLY A 50 -6.52 4.28 -5.85
C GLY A 50 -6.33 4.52 -4.35
N THR A 51 -7.28 5.18 -3.70
CA THR A 51 -7.25 5.41 -2.25
C THR A 51 -7.46 4.13 -1.43
N THR A 52 -8.25 3.18 -1.90
CA THR A 52 -8.45 1.88 -1.22
C THR A 52 -7.27 0.93 -1.41
N MET A 53 -6.57 1.02 -2.55
CA MET A 53 -5.37 0.24 -2.84
C MET A 53 -4.13 0.87 -2.22
N THR A 54 -4.03 0.77 -0.91
CA THR A 54 -2.92 1.32 -0.11
C THR A 54 -1.64 0.49 -0.26
N ALA A 55 -0.56 0.93 0.36
CA ALA A 55 0.65 0.12 0.52
C ALA A 55 0.34 -1.30 1.05
N PHE A 56 -0.66 -1.41 1.92
CA PHE A 56 -1.11 -2.71 2.43
C PHE A 56 -1.64 -3.62 1.32
N ALA A 57 -2.37 -3.10 0.34
CA ALA A 57 -2.95 -3.91 -0.72
C ALA A 57 -1.91 -4.59 -1.62
N LEU A 58 -0.80 -3.91 -1.93
CA LEU A 58 0.24 -4.48 -2.77
C LEU A 58 1.35 -5.13 -1.92
N VAL A 59 1.97 -4.32 -1.09
CA VAL A 59 3.15 -4.70 -0.32
C VAL A 59 2.77 -5.58 0.87
N GLY A 60 1.71 -5.20 1.60
CA GLY A 60 1.24 -5.95 2.76
C GLY A 60 0.61 -7.28 2.39
N SER A 61 -0.22 -7.35 1.35
CA SER A 61 -0.84 -8.61 0.93
C SER A 61 0.17 -9.61 0.38
N THR A 62 1.16 -9.14 -0.38
CA THR A 62 2.27 -9.98 -0.86
C THR A 62 3.10 -10.50 0.31
N GLY A 63 3.46 -9.62 1.26
CA GLY A 63 4.19 -10.01 2.46
C GLY A 63 3.41 -10.97 3.34
N LYS A 64 2.11 -10.74 3.52
CA LYS A 64 1.24 -11.63 4.30
C LYS A 64 1.07 -13.00 3.66
N SER A 65 0.95 -13.05 2.33
CA SER A 65 0.90 -14.30 1.60
C SER A 65 2.24 -15.05 1.65
N PHE A 66 3.36 -14.33 1.63
CA PHE A 66 4.69 -14.91 1.86
C PHE A 66 4.80 -15.58 3.23
N GLU A 67 4.19 -14.97 4.27
CA GLU A 67 4.21 -15.51 5.64
C GLU A 67 3.19 -16.61 5.91
N ARG A 68 1.98 -16.48 5.32
CA ARG A 68 0.81 -17.30 5.71
C ARG A 68 0.26 -18.15 4.57
N GLY A 69 0.81 -18.01 3.36
CA GLY A 69 0.41 -18.78 2.19
C GLY A 69 -0.85 -18.28 1.50
N ILE A 70 -1.34 -19.09 0.57
CA ILE A 70 -2.45 -18.75 -0.35
C ILE A 70 -3.78 -18.47 0.38
N GLY A 71 -3.95 -18.91 1.60
CA GLY A 71 -5.13 -18.61 2.42
C GLY A 71 -5.40 -17.11 2.58
N THR A 72 -4.36 -16.27 2.43
CA THR A 72 -4.46 -14.81 2.40
C THR A 72 -5.40 -14.31 1.29
N TYR A 73 -5.55 -15.05 0.18
CA TYR A 73 -6.53 -14.75 -0.87
C TYR A 73 -7.95 -14.66 -0.32
N GLY A 74 -8.36 -15.63 0.50
CA GLY A 74 -9.68 -15.62 1.12
C GLY A 74 -9.92 -14.44 2.04
N LEU A 75 -8.85 -13.95 2.69
CA LEU A 75 -8.93 -12.77 3.57
C LEU A 75 -9.13 -11.47 2.78
N MET A 76 -8.42 -11.28 1.69
CA MET A 76 -8.27 -9.98 1.04
C MET A 76 -9.03 -9.89 -0.27
N ALA A 77 -8.84 -10.84 -1.18
CA ALA A 77 -9.32 -10.70 -2.54
C ALA A 77 -10.72 -11.26 -2.76
N SER A 78 -11.09 -12.35 -2.07
CA SER A 78 -12.30 -13.11 -2.42
C SER A 78 -13.61 -12.36 -2.15
N ILE A 79 -13.73 -11.66 -1.04
CA ILE A 79 -14.98 -11.00 -0.64
C ILE A 79 -14.89 -9.48 -0.57
N SER A 80 -13.68 -8.92 -0.41
CA SER A 80 -13.49 -7.48 -0.18
C SER A 80 -14.09 -6.62 -1.27
N GLY A 81 -13.96 -7.01 -2.53
CA GLY A 81 -14.51 -6.26 -3.64
C GLY A 81 -16.04 -6.14 -3.59
N LEU A 82 -16.71 -7.24 -3.29
CA LEU A 82 -18.18 -7.28 -3.19
C LEU A 82 -18.69 -6.49 -1.99
N VAL A 83 -18.00 -6.60 -0.84
CA VAL A 83 -18.33 -5.83 0.36
C VAL A 83 -18.13 -4.34 0.12
N HIS A 84 -17.02 -3.92 -0.49
CA HIS A 84 -16.80 -2.52 -0.87
C HIS A 84 -17.91 -2.01 -1.78
N ALA A 85 -18.27 -2.76 -2.83
CA ALA A 85 -19.34 -2.38 -3.74
C ALA A 85 -20.69 -2.22 -3.00
N GLY A 86 -21.00 -3.14 -2.09
CA GLY A 86 -22.16 -3.07 -1.21
C GLY A 86 -22.15 -1.80 -0.33
N ILE A 87 -21.04 -1.49 0.29
CA ILE A 87 -20.85 -0.27 1.11
C ILE A 87 -21.02 0.99 0.25
N PHE A 88 -20.41 1.05 -0.94
CA PHE A 88 -20.56 2.22 -1.83
C PHE A 88 -22.02 2.42 -2.27
N PHE A 89 -22.73 1.35 -2.56
CA PHE A 89 -24.12 1.39 -2.97
C PHE A 89 -25.06 1.74 -1.81
N LEU A 90 -24.95 1.03 -0.68
CA LEU A 90 -25.89 1.16 0.44
C LEU A 90 -25.61 2.39 1.30
N ILE A 91 -24.35 2.72 1.53
CA ILE A 91 -23.92 3.78 2.44
C ILE A 91 -23.41 4.99 1.66
N GLY A 92 -22.46 4.80 0.73
CA GLY A 92 -21.78 5.89 0.04
C GLY A 92 -22.71 6.83 -0.71
N ILE A 93 -23.66 6.30 -1.48
CA ILE A 93 -24.63 7.11 -2.22
C ILE A 93 -25.53 7.90 -1.26
N ARG A 94 -25.95 7.30 -0.15
CA ARG A 94 -26.80 7.98 0.85
C ARG A 94 -26.04 9.09 1.57
N LEU A 95 -24.82 8.84 1.99
CA LEU A 95 -23.97 9.84 2.64
C LEU A 95 -23.62 10.98 1.68
N TRP A 96 -23.35 10.69 0.41
CA TRP A 96 -23.22 11.70 -0.63
C TRP A 96 -24.47 12.58 -0.76
N ALA A 97 -25.66 11.96 -0.76
CA ALA A 97 -26.93 12.70 -0.86
C ALA A 97 -27.15 13.63 0.34
N PHE A 98 -26.84 13.16 1.56
CA PHE A 98 -26.85 14.00 2.77
C PHE A 98 -25.82 15.12 2.70
N GLY A 99 -24.59 14.82 2.29
CA GLY A 99 -23.55 15.83 2.12
C GLY A 99 -23.96 16.92 1.14
N LYS A 100 -24.57 16.52 0.01
CA LYS A 100 -25.06 17.47 -0.99
C LYS A 100 -26.25 18.31 -0.48
N LYS A 101 -27.18 17.69 0.27
CA LYS A 101 -28.40 18.37 0.79
C LYS A 101 -28.06 19.33 1.92
N TYR A 102 -27.23 18.91 2.87
CA TYR A 102 -26.96 19.66 4.10
C TYR A 102 -25.59 20.37 4.10
N GLY A 103 -24.78 20.20 3.06
CA GLY A 103 -23.49 20.87 2.93
C GLY A 103 -22.37 20.24 3.77
N TYR A 104 -22.51 18.96 4.18
CA TYR A 104 -21.45 18.28 4.94
C TYR A 104 -20.21 18.07 4.08
N ILE A 105 -19.08 18.37 4.66
CA ILE A 105 -17.74 18.21 4.05
C ILE A 105 -16.98 17.06 4.73
N THR A 106 -17.33 16.74 5.98
CA THR A 106 -16.68 15.70 6.80
C THR A 106 -17.69 14.72 7.37
N GLN A 107 -17.19 13.55 7.71
CA GLN A 107 -17.94 12.51 8.40
C GLN A 107 -18.41 12.97 9.80
N ILE A 108 -17.57 13.75 10.49
CA ILE A 108 -17.89 14.28 11.82
C ILE A 108 -19.10 15.20 11.76
N GLN A 109 -19.19 16.08 10.74
CA GLN A 109 -20.36 16.94 10.56
C GLN A 109 -21.65 16.14 10.40
N PHE A 110 -21.60 15.02 9.65
CA PHE A 110 -22.76 14.14 9.51
C PHE A 110 -23.19 13.54 10.85
N PHE A 111 -22.26 12.99 11.64
CA PHE A 111 -22.60 12.39 12.93
C PHE A 111 -23.06 13.43 13.95
N ARG A 112 -22.41 14.60 13.98
CA ARG A 112 -22.83 15.72 14.84
C ARG A 112 -24.25 16.15 14.57
N ALA A 113 -24.63 16.33 13.32
CA ALA A 113 -25.97 16.69 12.91
C ALA A 113 -26.99 15.55 13.14
N ARG A 114 -26.60 14.29 12.88
CA ARG A 114 -27.48 13.12 13.03
C ARG A 114 -27.88 12.86 14.48
N PHE A 115 -26.98 13.11 15.42
CA PHE A 115 -27.19 12.88 16.85
C PHE A 115 -27.37 14.18 17.66
N GLU A 116 -27.44 15.34 16.98
CA GLU A 116 -27.60 16.65 17.60
C GLU A 116 -26.65 16.90 18.78
N SER A 117 -25.37 16.45 18.63
CA SER A 117 -24.41 16.44 19.71
C SER A 117 -23.02 16.96 19.28
N ASP A 118 -22.65 18.12 19.78
CA ASP A 118 -21.32 18.69 19.60
C ASP A 118 -20.25 17.87 20.32
N ARG A 119 -20.59 17.29 21.48
CA ARG A 119 -19.66 16.43 22.23
C ARG A 119 -19.24 15.21 21.43
N LEU A 120 -20.17 14.62 20.67
CA LEU A 120 -19.88 13.49 19.78
C LEU A 120 -18.87 13.90 18.70
N GLY A 121 -19.00 15.09 18.13
CA GLY A 121 -18.04 15.61 17.14
C GLY A 121 -16.64 15.75 17.70
N TYR A 122 -16.49 16.29 18.91
CA TYR A 122 -15.19 16.40 19.59
C TYR A 122 -14.60 15.05 19.99
N LEU A 123 -15.43 14.05 20.32
CA LEU A 123 -15.00 12.69 20.59
C LEU A 123 -14.54 11.97 19.32
N LEU A 124 -15.28 12.11 18.23
CA LEU A 124 -14.95 11.44 16.96
C LEU A 124 -13.68 11.97 16.31
N PHE A 125 -13.35 13.25 16.51
CA PHE A 125 -12.15 13.84 15.93
C PHE A 125 -10.86 13.06 16.28
N PRO A 126 -10.47 12.90 17.55
CA PRO A 126 -9.27 12.15 17.89
C PRO A 126 -9.36 10.68 17.47
N ILE A 127 -10.53 10.05 17.55
CA ILE A 127 -10.72 8.66 17.13
C ILE A 127 -10.41 8.51 15.64
N LEU A 128 -10.96 9.35 14.77
CA LEU A 128 -10.72 9.28 13.33
C LEU A 128 -9.30 9.66 12.96
N VAL A 129 -8.69 10.63 13.64
CA VAL A 129 -7.28 10.98 13.42
C VAL A 129 -6.38 9.81 13.80
N LEU A 130 -6.59 9.21 14.98
CA LEU A 130 -5.82 8.06 15.44
C LEU A 130 -6.03 6.82 14.55
N LEU A 131 -7.19 6.64 13.94
CA LEU A 131 -7.46 5.57 12.98
C LEU A 131 -6.66 5.74 11.69
N VAL A 132 -6.45 6.99 11.22
CA VAL A 132 -5.74 7.25 9.96
C VAL A 132 -4.21 7.23 10.12
N ILE A 133 -3.68 7.61 11.28
CA ILE A 133 -2.22 7.65 11.52
C ILE A 133 -1.53 6.31 11.22
N PRO A 134 -2.00 5.13 11.68
CA PRO A 134 -1.38 3.86 11.33
C PRO A 134 -1.29 3.61 9.82
N TYR A 135 -2.31 3.97 9.06
CA TYR A 135 -2.30 3.85 7.59
C TYR A 135 -1.23 4.74 6.94
N LEU A 136 -1.04 5.96 7.47
CA LEU A 136 0.04 6.84 7.01
C LEU A 136 1.42 6.25 7.30
N LEU A 137 1.60 5.66 8.51
CA LEU A 137 2.85 4.98 8.88
C LEU A 137 3.17 3.82 7.93
N ILE A 138 2.17 2.97 7.62
CA ILE A 138 2.31 1.86 6.68
C ILE A 138 2.75 2.38 5.30
N GLY A 139 2.16 3.48 4.82
CA GLY A 139 2.51 4.08 3.54
C GLY A 139 3.96 4.57 3.51
N ILE A 140 4.39 5.34 4.50
CA ILE A 140 5.75 5.90 4.58
C ILE A 140 6.81 4.80 4.72
N ILE A 141 6.59 3.84 5.62
CA ILE A 141 7.49 2.69 5.83
C ILE A 141 7.51 1.79 4.58
N GLY A 142 6.34 1.52 3.99
CA GLY A 142 6.19 0.72 2.78
C GLY A 142 6.96 1.30 1.60
N ALA A 143 6.90 2.62 1.39
CA ALA A 143 7.68 3.30 0.35
C ALA A 143 9.19 3.07 0.56
N GLY A 144 9.68 3.22 1.79
CA GLY A 144 11.07 2.97 2.13
C GLY A 144 11.50 1.54 1.86
N LYS A 145 10.71 0.57 2.31
CA LYS A 145 10.98 -0.87 2.12
C LYS A 145 10.86 -1.33 0.67
N THR A 146 10.16 -0.56 -0.17
CA THR A 146 10.06 -0.80 -1.62
C THR A 146 11.34 -0.38 -2.35
N ILE A 147 11.92 0.75 -2.00
CA ILE A 147 13.08 1.33 -2.72
C ILE A 147 14.41 0.71 -2.30
N GLU A 148 14.57 0.39 -1.02
CA GLU A 148 15.82 -0.14 -0.47
C GLU A 148 16.34 -1.38 -1.22
N PRO A 149 15.54 -2.44 -1.49
CA PRO A 149 16.00 -3.62 -2.23
C PRO A 149 16.39 -3.33 -3.68
N VAL A 150 15.60 -2.52 -4.39
CA VAL A 150 15.81 -2.26 -5.83
C VAL A 150 16.96 -1.30 -6.11
N THR A 151 17.44 -0.61 -5.09
CA THR A 151 18.62 0.27 -5.16
C THR A 151 19.85 -0.32 -4.48
N ALA A 152 19.79 -1.58 -4.02
CA ALA A 152 20.92 -2.25 -3.38
C ALA A 152 22.17 -2.21 -4.28
N GLY A 153 23.30 -1.89 -3.68
CA GLY A 153 24.59 -1.75 -4.39
C GLY A 153 24.80 -0.40 -5.11
N ALA A 154 23.78 0.45 -5.22
CA ALA A 154 23.93 1.72 -5.96
C ALA A 154 24.77 2.77 -5.22
N PHE A 155 24.79 2.75 -3.89
CA PHE A 155 25.47 3.73 -3.03
C PHE A 155 26.26 3.06 -1.90
N SER A 156 27.03 2.02 -2.22
CA SER A 156 27.75 1.21 -1.23
C SER A 156 28.76 1.98 -0.38
N GLU A 157 29.28 3.10 -0.92
CA GLU A 157 30.20 3.99 -0.20
C GLU A 157 29.47 4.96 0.77
N ILE A 158 28.17 5.21 0.54
CA ILE A 158 27.40 6.21 1.30
C ILE A 158 26.50 5.54 2.35
N PHE A 159 25.83 4.44 2.00
CA PHE A 159 24.87 3.78 2.86
C PHE A 159 25.33 2.39 3.27
N THR A 160 25.58 2.20 4.57
CA THR A 160 26.00 0.92 5.15
C THR A 160 24.87 -0.05 5.48
N ASN A 161 23.63 0.45 5.55
CA ASN A 161 22.39 -0.31 5.84
C ASN A 161 22.54 -1.36 6.96
N PRO A 162 22.94 -0.98 8.18
CA PRO A 162 23.31 -1.94 9.25
C PRO A 162 22.14 -2.84 9.68
N THR A 163 20.90 -2.41 9.48
CA THR A 163 19.68 -3.17 9.78
C THR A 163 19.23 -4.09 8.64
N ALA A 164 19.82 -3.94 7.46
CA ALA A 164 19.50 -4.71 6.26
C ALA A 164 20.76 -4.91 5.41
N PRO A 165 21.76 -5.67 5.92
CA PRO A 165 23.07 -5.82 5.25
C PRO A 165 22.97 -6.49 3.88
N GLN A 166 21.89 -7.27 3.60
CA GLN A 166 21.60 -7.84 2.29
C GLN A 166 21.32 -6.78 1.22
N TRP A 167 20.98 -5.54 1.61
CA TRP A 167 20.71 -4.42 0.70
C TRP A 167 21.74 -3.29 0.89
N LEU A 168 22.97 -3.67 1.15
CA LEU A 168 24.09 -2.73 1.27
C LEU A 168 24.09 -1.73 0.11
N GLY A 169 24.22 -0.44 0.42
CA GLY A 169 24.22 0.63 -0.57
C GLY A 169 22.85 0.96 -1.18
N GLY A 170 21.76 0.35 -0.69
CA GLY A 170 20.41 0.73 -1.03
C GLY A 170 20.00 2.05 -0.36
N ILE A 171 19.12 2.81 -1.00
CA ILE A 171 18.58 4.04 -0.42
C ILE A 171 17.81 3.71 0.87
N PRO A 172 18.20 4.25 2.02
CA PRO A 172 17.60 3.88 3.28
C PRO A 172 16.14 4.35 3.37
N PRO A 173 15.26 3.60 4.08
CA PRO A 173 13.83 3.89 4.19
C PRO A 173 13.51 5.29 4.72
N TRP A 174 14.35 5.87 5.57
CA TRP A 174 14.12 7.21 6.08
C TRP A 174 14.20 8.27 4.98
N LEU A 175 15.16 8.14 4.04
CA LEU A 175 15.31 9.11 2.95
C LEU A 175 14.16 8.96 1.94
N THR A 176 13.83 7.73 1.57
CA THR A 176 12.69 7.49 0.67
C THR A 176 11.38 7.97 1.27
N GLY A 177 11.12 7.67 2.55
CA GLY A 177 9.92 8.12 3.24
C GLY A 177 9.81 9.65 3.29
N LEU A 178 10.94 10.35 3.49
CA LEU A 178 10.98 11.81 3.45
C LEU A 178 10.63 12.34 2.06
N VAL A 179 11.31 11.84 1.02
CA VAL A 179 11.09 12.29 -0.37
C VAL A 179 9.65 12.04 -0.81
N VAL A 180 9.12 10.85 -0.59
CA VAL A 180 7.72 10.51 -0.93
C VAL A 180 6.74 11.41 -0.19
N SER A 181 6.94 11.62 1.12
CA SER A 181 6.09 12.51 1.91
C SER A 181 6.11 13.95 1.39
N MET A 182 7.26 14.46 1.01
CA MET A 182 7.41 15.81 0.45
C MET A 182 6.76 15.95 -0.93
N VAL A 183 6.90 14.95 -1.80
CA VAL A 183 6.25 14.94 -3.12
C VAL A 183 4.72 14.94 -2.96
N VAL A 184 4.19 14.05 -2.12
CA VAL A 184 2.73 14.00 -1.85
C VAL A 184 2.24 15.30 -1.24
N LEU A 185 2.95 15.80 -0.22
CA LEU A 185 2.61 17.07 0.42
C LEU A 185 2.53 18.22 -0.59
N THR A 186 3.47 18.28 -1.53
CA THR A 186 3.54 19.39 -2.50
C THR A 186 2.30 19.44 -3.38
N TYR A 187 1.89 18.34 -4.00
CA TYR A 187 0.73 18.40 -4.90
C TYR A 187 -0.61 18.48 -4.16
N VAL A 188 -0.73 17.91 -2.97
CA VAL A 188 -1.90 18.07 -2.10
C VAL A 188 -2.03 19.51 -1.61
N PHE A 189 -0.92 20.10 -1.18
CA PHE A 189 -0.87 21.49 -0.73
C PHE A 189 -1.33 22.45 -1.84
N LEU A 190 -0.90 22.23 -3.07
CA LEU A 190 -1.22 23.09 -4.21
C LEU A 190 -2.64 22.87 -4.73
N GLY A 191 -3.03 21.63 -4.97
CA GLY A 191 -4.23 21.27 -5.73
C GLY A 191 -5.46 20.87 -4.90
N GLY A 192 -5.29 20.59 -3.60
CA GLY A 192 -6.37 20.10 -2.73
C GLY A 192 -7.04 18.83 -3.28
N SER A 193 -8.35 18.67 -3.04
CA SER A 193 -9.12 17.49 -3.45
C SER A 193 -9.16 17.27 -4.97
N ARG A 194 -9.17 18.35 -5.76
CA ARG A 194 -9.12 18.24 -7.22
C ARG A 194 -7.76 17.75 -7.68
N GLY A 195 -6.69 18.30 -7.11
CA GLY A 195 -5.32 17.86 -7.36
C GLY A 195 -5.10 16.40 -7.01
N ALA A 196 -5.54 15.98 -5.84
CA ALA A 196 -5.50 14.59 -5.40
C ALA A 196 -6.27 13.67 -6.34
N ALA A 197 -7.48 14.04 -6.80
CA ALA A 197 -8.27 13.21 -7.71
C ALA A 197 -7.59 12.97 -9.07
N TYR A 198 -6.93 13.98 -9.65
CA TYR A 198 -6.16 13.80 -10.89
C TYR A 198 -4.88 12.99 -10.67
N ALA A 199 -4.14 13.28 -9.60
CA ALA A 199 -2.95 12.51 -9.22
C ALA A 199 -3.31 11.04 -8.99
N ASN A 200 -4.36 10.75 -8.21
CA ASN A 200 -4.85 9.40 -7.96
C ASN A 200 -5.28 8.69 -9.23
N THR A 201 -5.93 9.39 -10.16
CA THR A 201 -6.31 8.79 -11.44
C THR A 201 -5.08 8.33 -12.22
N PHE A 202 -4.07 9.18 -12.34
CA PHE A 202 -2.83 8.83 -13.01
C PHE A 202 -2.10 7.70 -12.28
N GLN A 203 -1.93 7.80 -10.98
CA GLN A 203 -1.29 6.79 -10.15
C GLN A 203 -2.01 5.44 -10.23
N THR A 204 -3.34 5.45 -10.21
CA THR A 204 -4.17 4.23 -10.34
C THR A 204 -3.94 3.53 -11.67
N ILE A 205 -3.93 4.27 -12.76
CA ILE A 205 -3.64 3.72 -14.09
C ILE A 205 -2.23 3.13 -14.13
N VAL A 206 -1.24 3.87 -13.60
CA VAL A 206 0.16 3.41 -13.57
C VAL A 206 0.29 2.13 -12.76
N PHE A 207 -0.22 2.07 -11.53
CA PHE A 207 -0.01 0.88 -10.71
C PHE A 207 -0.82 -0.33 -11.22
N MET A 208 -1.98 -0.13 -11.84
CA MET A 208 -2.72 -1.24 -12.44
C MET A 208 -1.97 -1.84 -13.63
N ILE A 209 -1.49 -0.99 -14.54
CA ILE A 209 -0.73 -1.46 -15.71
C ILE A 209 0.58 -2.11 -15.26
N MET A 210 1.35 -1.42 -14.41
CA MET A 210 2.63 -1.93 -13.93
C MET A 210 2.46 -3.19 -13.06
N GLY A 211 1.37 -3.29 -12.28
CA GLY A 211 1.04 -4.48 -11.51
C GLY A 211 0.83 -5.72 -12.39
N VAL A 212 0.07 -5.58 -13.49
CA VAL A 212 -0.14 -6.67 -14.45
C VAL A 212 1.18 -7.03 -15.15
N VAL A 213 1.95 -6.02 -15.59
CA VAL A 213 3.26 -6.24 -16.23
C VAL A 213 4.21 -6.95 -15.25
N ALA A 214 4.30 -6.49 -14.00
CA ALA A 214 5.10 -7.13 -12.96
C ALA A 214 4.74 -8.60 -12.77
N PHE A 215 3.46 -8.89 -12.70
CA PHE A 215 2.95 -10.25 -12.55
C PHE A 215 3.36 -11.16 -13.71
N VAL A 216 3.24 -10.68 -14.94
CA VAL A 216 3.65 -11.42 -16.15
C VAL A 216 5.16 -11.71 -16.13
N TYR A 217 5.99 -10.71 -15.82
CA TYR A 217 7.44 -10.90 -15.76
C TYR A 217 7.87 -11.83 -14.61
N ILE A 218 7.22 -11.75 -13.45
CA ILE A 218 7.48 -12.69 -12.35
C ILE A 218 7.12 -14.12 -12.76
N ILE A 219 5.96 -14.35 -13.40
CA ILE A 219 5.58 -15.66 -13.92
C ILE A 219 6.61 -16.18 -14.93
N GLN A 220 7.05 -15.35 -15.86
CA GLN A 220 8.07 -15.73 -16.85
C GLN A 220 9.40 -16.06 -16.19
N GLY A 221 9.83 -15.26 -15.21
CA GLY A 221 11.04 -15.51 -14.43
C GLY A 221 10.99 -16.79 -13.57
N LEU A 222 9.78 -17.26 -13.23
CA LEU A 222 9.55 -18.53 -12.53
C LEU A 222 9.36 -19.72 -13.48
N GLY A 223 9.50 -19.52 -14.78
CA GLY A 223 9.37 -20.59 -15.78
C GLY A 223 7.94 -20.84 -16.28
N GLY A 224 7.03 -19.88 -16.08
CA GLY A 224 5.62 -19.96 -16.47
C GLY A 224 4.68 -20.24 -15.31
N LEU A 225 3.39 -20.09 -15.55
CA LEU A 225 2.36 -20.21 -14.50
C LEU A 225 2.32 -21.61 -13.85
N GLU A 226 2.49 -22.64 -14.65
CA GLU A 226 2.51 -24.02 -14.14
C GLU A 226 3.71 -24.28 -13.23
N GLN A 227 4.90 -23.81 -13.61
CA GLN A 227 6.11 -23.96 -12.81
C GLN A 227 6.06 -23.07 -11.57
N ALA A 228 5.54 -21.85 -11.68
CA ALA A 228 5.33 -20.97 -10.53
C ALA A 228 4.42 -21.61 -9.47
N GLY A 229 3.36 -22.32 -9.89
CA GLY A 229 2.46 -23.06 -9.00
C GLY A 229 3.13 -24.27 -8.32
N LYS A 230 4.21 -24.79 -8.90
CA LYS A 230 4.99 -25.93 -8.36
C LYS A 230 6.20 -25.50 -7.53
N VAL A 231 6.46 -24.19 -7.36
CA VAL A 231 7.55 -23.68 -6.51
C VAL A 231 7.23 -23.99 -5.05
N PRO A 232 7.81 -25.05 -4.45
CA PRO A 232 7.58 -25.35 -3.03
C PRO A 232 8.45 -24.44 -2.17
N ALA A 233 8.02 -24.18 -0.95
CA ALA A 233 8.95 -23.80 0.09
C ALA A 233 10.00 -24.92 0.21
N ARG A 234 11.29 -24.59 0.21
CA ARG A 234 12.36 -25.57 0.39
C ARG A 234 12.38 -26.04 1.84
N ILE A 235 11.59 -27.05 2.11
CA ILE A 235 11.50 -27.70 3.43
C ILE A 235 12.27 -29.02 3.31
N ASN A 236 13.23 -29.26 4.20
CA ASN A 236 13.89 -30.56 4.26
C ASN A 236 12.95 -31.59 4.91
N GLU A 237 13.36 -32.87 4.92
CA GLU A 237 12.60 -34.00 5.51
C GLU A 237 12.21 -33.80 6.98
N LYS A 238 12.83 -32.82 7.67
CA LYS A 238 12.53 -32.48 9.07
C LYS A 238 11.62 -31.24 9.21
N GLY A 239 10.97 -30.78 8.14
CA GLY A 239 10.13 -29.58 8.16
C GLY A 239 10.89 -28.26 8.27
N VAL A 240 12.22 -28.27 8.08
CA VAL A 240 13.08 -27.09 8.19
C VAL A 240 13.28 -26.47 6.82
N ILE A 241 12.98 -25.17 6.67
CA ILE A 241 13.31 -24.46 5.42
C ILE A 241 14.82 -24.34 5.30
N VAL A 242 15.35 -24.97 4.24
CA VAL A 242 16.76 -24.87 3.91
C VAL A 242 17.06 -23.46 3.41
N GLN A 243 18.05 -22.83 4.05
CA GLN A 243 18.47 -21.47 3.74
C GLN A 243 18.90 -21.37 2.28
N ASP A 244 18.24 -20.49 1.53
CA ASP A 244 18.60 -20.22 0.15
C ASP A 244 19.72 -19.17 0.12
N TYR A 245 20.89 -19.54 -0.39
CA TYR A 245 22.08 -18.71 -0.54
C TYR A 245 21.96 -17.67 -1.67
N ARG A 246 20.80 -17.53 -2.34
CA ARG A 246 20.57 -16.53 -3.41
C ARG A 246 20.74 -15.09 -2.97
N PHE A 247 20.85 -14.83 -1.68
CA PHE A 247 21.16 -13.51 -1.10
C PHE A 247 22.59 -13.38 -0.57
N ASP A 248 23.41 -14.44 -0.67
CA ASP A 248 24.84 -14.32 -0.46
C ASP A 248 25.47 -13.56 -1.65
N LYS A 249 26.51 -12.74 -1.37
CA LYS A 249 27.21 -11.95 -2.38
C LYS A 249 27.81 -12.83 -3.48
N GLN A 250 28.35 -13.99 -3.12
CA GLN A 250 28.86 -14.98 -4.07
C GLN A 250 27.76 -15.64 -4.91
N ALA A 251 26.60 -15.93 -4.32
CA ALA A 251 25.48 -16.49 -5.04
C ALA A 251 24.86 -15.48 -6.01
N ARG A 252 24.88 -14.17 -5.71
CA ARG A 252 24.47 -13.12 -6.67
C ARG A 252 25.37 -13.07 -7.92
N GLU A 253 26.67 -13.30 -7.78
CA GLU A 253 27.59 -13.33 -8.91
C GLU A 253 27.41 -14.60 -9.74
N LEU A 254 27.17 -15.74 -9.11
CA LEU A 254 26.84 -16.99 -9.77
C LEU A 254 25.51 -16.92 -10.53
N LEU A 255 24.47 -16.27 -9.97
CA LEU A 255 23.17 -16.05 -10.61
C LEU A 255 23.22 -15.07 -11.77
N LYS A 256 24.20 -14.16 -11.83
CA LYS A 256 24.43 -13.30 -13.00
C LYS A 256 24.98 -14.06 -14.20
N ASN A 257 25.74 -15.11 -13.94
CA ASN A 257 26.42 -15.92 -14.96
C ASN A 257 25.65 -17.18 -15.36
N ASP A 258 24.71 -17.63 -14.51
CA ASP A 258 23.84 -18.79 -14.78
C ASP A 258 22.40 -18.38 -14.37
N PRO A 259 21.56 -17.95 -15.33
CA PRO A 259 20.19 -17.60 -15.03
C PRO A 259 19.52 -18.77 -14.32
N PRO A 260 18.67 -18.52 -13.31
CA PRO A 260 18.10 -19.57 -12.49
C PRO A 260 17.40 -20.58 -13.40
N LYS A 261 17.95 -21.77 -13.50
CA LYS A 261 17.24 -22.90 -14.06
C LYS A 261 15.89 -22.98 -13.37
N PRO A 262 14.78 -23.22 -14.10
CA PRO A 262 13.46 -23.28 -13.50
C PRO A 262 13.53 -24.08 -12.21
N ILE A 263 13.14 -23.45 -11.12
CA ILE A 263 13.27 -24.01 -9.75
C ILE A 263 12.62 -25.38 -9.63
N GLY A 264 11.60 -25.66 -10.45
CA GLY A 264 10.95 -26.96 -10.53
C GLY A 264 11.87 -28.15 -10.82
N LYS A 265 12.99 -27.98 -11.53
CA LYS A 265 13.89 -29.10 -11.84
C LYS A 265 14.85 -29.50 -10.72
N VAL A 266 15.13 -28.65 -9.77
CA VAL A 266 16.01 -28.94 -8.62
C VAL A 266 15.26 -29.70 -7.52
N LEU A 267 13.96 -29.71 -7.56
CA LEU A 267 13.09 -30.24 -6.50
C LEU A 267 12.45 -31.60 -6.85
N ASP A 268 12.55 -32.03 -8.12
CA ASP A 268 11.92 -33.26 -8.58
C ASP A 268 12.48 -34.55 -7.97
N SER A 269 13.67 -34.53 -7.38
CA SER A 269 14.27 -35.73 -6.76
C SER A 269 13.95 -35.89 -5.27
N GLU A 270 13.56 -34.81 -4.58
CA GLU A 270 13.26 -34.85 -3.13
C GLU A 270 11.80 -34.51 -2.79
N SER A 271 11.03 -34.03 -3.76
CA SER A 271 9.69 -33.45 -3.50
C SER A 271 8.52 -34.40 -3.68
N SER A 272 8.76 -35.66 -4.06
CA SER A 272 7.67 -36.64 -4.32
C SER A 272 6.74 -36.89 -3.14
N ASN A 273 7.14 -36.51 -1.92
CA ASN A 273 6.34 -36.66 -0.71
C ASN A 273 5.78 -35.35 -0.15
N LEU A 274 6.02 -34.21 -0.78
CA LEU A 274 5.63 -32.88 -0.30
C LEU A 274 4.39 -32.31 -1.00
N THR A 275 3.90 -32.97 -2.05
CA THR A 275 2.81 -32.47 -2.90
C THR A 275 1.47 -32.35 -2.17
N ASP A 276 1.20 -33.12 -1.14
CA ASP A 276 -0.05 -33.06 -0.38
C ASP A 276 -0.03 -32.09 0.81
N THR A 277 1.13 -31.56 1.17
CA THR A 277 1.31 -30.74 2.37
C THR A 277 2.20 -29.52 2.16
N GLN A 278 2.02 -28.77 1.06
CA GLN A 278 2.75 -27.51 0.89
C GLN A 278 2.22 -26.47 1.88
N PRO A 279 2.93 -26.16 2.99
CA PRO A 279 2.38 -25.32 4.07
C PRO A 279 2.00 -23.93 3.58
N HIS A 280 2.74 -23.39 2.61
CA HIS A 280 2.48 -22.08 2.03
C HIS A 280 1.22 -22.01 1.14
N LEU A 281 0.68 -23.14 0.71
CA LEU A 281 -0.58 -23.24 -0.01
C LEU A 281 -1.75 -23.66 0.90
N SER A 282 -1.49 -24.04 2.15
CA SER A 282 -2.50 -24.48 3.10
C SER A 282 -3.23 -23.34 3.77
N ARG A 283 -4.53 -23.51 4.04
CA ARG A 283 -5.31 -22.67 4.96
C ARG A 283 -5.14 -23.10 6.42
N THR A 284 -4.73 -24.34 6.65
CA THR A 284 -4.50 -24.85 8.00
C THR A 284 -3.15 -24.37 8.50
N PRO A 285 -3.07 -23.79 9.71
CA PRO A 285 -1.81 -23.42 10.31
C PRO A 285 -0.89 -24.63 10.46
N VAL A 286 0.32 -24.52 9.97
CA VAL A 286 1.37 -25.51 10.13
C VAL A 286 2.59 -24.79 10.70
N ALA A 287 3.08 -25.23 11.85
CA ALA A 287 4.31 -24.73 12.42
C ALA A 287 5.50 -25.28 11.63
N VAL A 288 6.34 -24.40 11.13
CA VAL A 288 7.56 -24.73 10.39
C VAL A 288 8.74 -24.08 11.05
N GLU A 289 9.77 -24.88 11.35
CA GLU A 289 11.02 -24.37 11.89
C GLU A 289 11.91 -23.81 10.77
N PHE A 290 12.35 -22.57 10.97
CA PHE A 290 13.25 -21.87 10.07
C PHE A 290 14.60 -21.69 10.71
N LYS A 291 15.69 -21.90 9.96
CA LYS A 291 17.05 -21.59 10.40
C LYS A 291 17.55 -20.32 9.75
N LYS A 292 18.01 -19.39 10.58
CA LYS A 292 18.63 -18.14 10.13
C LYS A 292 20.08 -18.09 10.57
N LYS A 293 21.01 -17.97 9.62
CA LYS A 293 22.42 -17.74 9.92
C LYS A 293 22.66 -16.24 10.11
N ASN A 294 23.22 -15.87 11.25
CA ASN A 294 23.66 -14.50 11.47
C ASN A 294 24.86 -14.20 10.57
N PRO A 295 24.79 -13.22 9.67
CA PRO A 295 25.89 -12.95 8.73
C PRO A 295 27.16 -12.41 9.40
N LYS A 296 27.05 -11.91 10.65
CA LYS A 296 28.20 -11.37 11.40
C LYS A 296 28.87 -12.39 12.31
N THR A 297 28.08 -13.24 13.00
CA THR A 297 28.61 -14.20 13.98
C THR A 297 28.71 -15.61 13.42
N GLY A 298 28.07 -15.89 12.29
CA GLY A 298 27.98 -17.25 11.73
C GLY A 298 27.02 -18.18 12.50
N GLU A 299 26.46 -17.73 13.61
CA GLU A 299 25.56 -18.53 14.44
C GLU A 299 24.25 -18.81 13.70
N ILE A 300 23.75 -20.04 13.84
CA ILE A 300 22.48 -20.50 13.28
C ILE A 300 21.45 -20.44 14.41
N SER A 301 20.51 -19.50 14.31
CA SER A 301 19.32 -19.46 15.17
C SER A 301 18.15 -20.12 14.45
N SER A 302 17.40 -20.97 15.15
CA SER A 302 16.12 -21.48 14.69
C SER A 302 14.97 -20.67 15.26
N PHE A 303 13.90 -20.53 14.48
CA PHE A 303 12.65 -19.94 14.92
C PHE A 303 11.48 -20.66 14.25
N GLU A 304 10.40 -20.85 14.98
CA GLU A 304 9.18 -21.40 14.43
C GLU A 304 8.30 -20.30 13.82
N ARG A 305 7.68 -20.62 12.69
CA ARG A 305 6.68 -19.79 12.05
C ARG A 305 5.46 -20.62 11.71
N GLU A 306 4.30 -20.17 12.11
CA GLU A 306 3.05 -20.72 11.62
C GLU A 306 2.80 -20.25 10.19
N LEU A 307 2.66 -21.21 9.27
CA LEU A 307 2.12 -20.99 7.93
C LEU A 307 0.63 -21.29 7.92
N GLY A 308 -0.08 -20.74 6.94
CA GLY A 308 -1.53 -20.84 6.89
C GLY A 308 -2.23 -19.80 7.76
N ILE A 309 -3.55 -19.90 7.86
CA ILE A 309 -4.37 -18.87 8.53
C ILE A 309 -5.40 -19.55 9.42
N PRO A 310 -5.40 -19.29 10.74
CA PRO A 310 -6.43 -19.77 11.65
C PRO A 310 -7.81 -19.33 11.21
N PHE A 311 -8.82 -20.19 11.36
CA PHE A 311 -10.19 -19.90 10.96
C PHE A 311 -10.73 -18.60 11.58
N ILE A 312 -10.45 -18.35 12.85
CA ILE A 312 -10.88 -17.11 13.53
C ILE A 312 -10.25 -15.86 12.91
N THR A 313 -8.98 -15.93 12.53
CA THR A 313 -8.30 -14.85 11.81
C THR A 313 -8.93 -14.66 10.43
N PHE A 314 -9.21 -15.77 9.71
CA PHE A 314 -9.89 -15.72 8.43
C PHE A 314 -11.23 -15.00 8.51
N VAL A 315 -12.06 -15.34 9.49
CA VAL A 315 -13.36 -14.70 9.70
C VAL A 315 -13.20 -13.23 10.12
N SER A 316 -12.23 -12.91 10.96
CA SER A 316 -12.02 -11.53 11.43
C SER A 316 -11.67 -10.56 10.29
N TYR A 317 -11.00 -11.02 9.25
CA TYR A 317 -10.68 -10.19 8.08
C TYR A 317 -11.89 -9.74 7.28
N PHE A 318 -13.06 -10.35 7.45
CA PHE A 318 -14.31 -9.84 6.89
C PHE A 318 -14.65 -8.41 7.37
N PHE A 319 -14.23 -8.04 8.57
CA PHE A 319 -14.46 -6.71 9.12
C PHE A 319 -13.60 -5.63 8.45
N ILE A 320 -12.47 -5.98 7.81
CA ILE A 320 -11.62 -5.02 7.09
C ILE A 320 -12.39 -4.35 5.94
N PRO A 321 -12.97 -5.08 4.97
CA PRO A 321 -13.75 -4.44 3.91
C PRO A 321 -15.01 -3.75 4.42
N LEU A 322 -15.62 -4.21 5.51
CA LEU A 322 -16.74 -3.52 6.13
C LEU A 322 -16.34 -2.14 6.67
N SER A 323 -15.11 -1.98 7.17
CA SER A 323 -14.61 -0.73 7.72
C SER A 323 -14.47 0.40 6.69
N VAL A 324 -14.50 0.08 5.40
CA VAL A 324 -14.45 1.06 4.30
C VAL A 324 -15.51 2.18 4.45
N GLY A 325 -16.68 1.84 4.98
CA GLY A 325 -17.73 2.82 5.27
C GLY A 325 -17.35 3.82 6.36
N MET A 326 -16.36 3.51 7.19
CA MET A 326 -15.93 4.32 8.33
C MET A 326 -14.67 5.14 8.04
N PHE A 327 -13.94 4.85 6.97
CA PHE A 327 -12.75 5.62 6.63
C PHE A 327 -13.08 7.04 6.18
N PRO A 328 -12.62 8.07 6.90
CA PRO A 328 -12.99 9.46 6.65
C PRO A 328 -12.51 9.98 5.30
N HIS A 329 -11.38 9.50 4.80
CA HIS A 329 -10.86 9.87 3.48
C HIS A 329 -11.72 9.29 2.34
N LEU A 330 -12.29 8.09 2.49
CA LEU A 330 -13.24 7.54 1.52
C LEU A 330 -14.57 8.29 1.54
N PHE A 331 -15.07 8.63 2.72
CA PHE A 331 -16.23 9.49 2.84
C PHE A 331 -16.04 10.81 2.10
N GLN A 332 -14.87 11.45 2.22
CA GLN A 332 -14.55 12.67 1.53
C GLN A 332 -14.55 12.49 0.00
N HIS A 333 -14.02 11.38 -0.53
CA HIS A 333 -14.11 11.07 -1.96
C HIS A 333 -15.53 10.90 -2.45
N TRP A 334 -16.41 10.27 -1.68
CA TRP A 334 -17.83 10.16 -2.06
C TRP A 334 -18.47 11.54 -2.22
N LEU A 335 -18.16 12.48 -1.33
CA LEU A 335 -18.68 13.85 -1.41
C LEU A 335 -18.20 14.61 -2.65
N THR A 336 -17.09 14.23 -3.29
CA THR A 336 -16.62 14.88 -4.52
C THR A 336 -17.48 14.57 -5.74
N ALA A 337 -18.30 13.52 -5.70
CA ALA A 337 -19.06 13.01 -6.83
C ALA A 337 -20.07 14.06 -7.37
N LYS A 338 -20.13 14.20 -8.70
CA LYS A 338 -21.06 15.10 -9.38
C LYS A 338 -22.53 14.69 -9.20
N SER A 339 -22.81 13.41 -9.18
CA SER A 339 -24.16 12.87 -9.09
C SER A 339 -24.17 11.45 -8.51
N ALA A 340 -25.33 10.98 -8.03
CA ALA A 340 -25.53 9.59 -7.61
C ALA A 340 -25.20 8.60 -8.74
N LYS A 341 -25.48 8.96 -10.01
CA LYS A 341 -25.14 8.12 -11.18
C LYS A 341 -23.63 7.89 -11.33
N ALA A 342 -22.80 8.79 -10.81
CA ALA A 342 -21.34 8.63 -10.87
C ALA A 342 -20.84 7.40 -10.09
N PHE A 343 -21.58 6.97 -9.06
CA PHE A 343 -21.23 5.77 -8.27
C PHE A 343 -21.44 4.46 -9.03
N ARG A 344 -22.29 4.44 -10.08
CA ARG A 344 -22.59 3.20 -10.82
C ARG A 344 -21.32 2.51 -11.33
N LEU A 345 -20.41 3.27 -11.93
CA LEU A 345 -19.16 2.73 -12.44
C LEU A 345 -18.30 2.20 -11.29
N THR A 346 -18.20 2.93 -10.17
CA THR A 346 -17.43 2.51 -9.00
C THR A 346 -17.99 1.23 -8.39
N VAL A 347 -19.30 1.10 -8.24
CA VAL A 347 -19.94 -0.10 -7.67
C VAL A 347 -19.66 -1.34 -8.54
N ILE A 348 -19.70 -1.21 -9.86
CA ILE A 348 -19.53 -2.34 -10.78
C ILE A 348 -18.04 -2.69 -10.99
N ALA A 349 -17.20 -1.70 -11.26
CA ALA A 349 -15.82 -1.93 -11.68
C ALA A 349 -14.84 -2.11 -10.50
N HIS A 350 -15.13 -1.55 -9.32
CA HIS A 350 -14.21 -1.64 -8.18
C HIS A 350 -13.90 -3.10 -7.75
N PRO A 351 -14.87 -4.03 -7.67
CA PRO A 351 -14.57 -5.44 -7.39
C PRO A 351 -13.64 -6.08 -8.42
N LEU A 352 -13.84 -5.76 -9.70
CA LEU A 352 -12.98 -6.27 -10.77
C LEU A 352 -11.57 -5.73 -10.67
N CYS A 353 -11.43 -4.44 -10.41
CA CYS A 353 -10.14 -3.80 -10.20
C CYS A 353 -9.39 -4.40 -8.99
N ILE A 354 -10.10 -4.70 -7.89
CA ILE A 354 -9.53 -5.39 -6.73
C ILE A 354 -8.96 -6.75 -7.11
N MET A 355 -9.70 -7.54 -7.90
CA MET A 355 -9.23 -8.86 -8.34
C MET A 355 -7.96 -8.76 -9.19
N VAL A 356 -7.91 -7.78 -10.11
CA VAL A 356 -6.73 -7.55 -10.97
C VAL A 356 -5.48 -7.21 -10.17
N VAL A 357 -5.61 -6.57 -9.01
CA VAL A 357 -4.47 -6.17 -8.17
C VAL A 357 -4.14 -7.24 -7.11
N TRP A 358 -5.12 -7.69 -6.33
CA TRP A 358 -4.84 -8.53 -5.16
C TRP A 358 -4.56 -9.99 -5.50
N VAL A 359 -5.17 -10.55 -6.54
CA VAL A 359 -4.87 -11.93 -6.96
C VAL A 359 -3.39 -12.09 -7.31
N PRO A 360 -2.81 -11.24 -8.20
CA PRO A 360 -1.38 -11.25 -8.46
C PRO A 360 -0.52 -11.10 -7.21
N CYS A 361 -0.84 -10.14 -6.34
CA CYS A 361 -0.06 -9.89 -5.12
C CYS A 361 -0.03 -11.11 -4.20
N VAL A 362 -1.18 -11.77 -3.99
CA VAL A 362 -1.28 -12.97 -3.16
C VAL A 362 -0.50 -14.14 -3.76
N LEU A 363 -0.62 -14.35 -5.07
CA LEU A 363 0.13 -15.43 -5.76
C LEU A 363 1.63 -15.18 -5.72
N VAL A 364 2.08 -13.97 -6.02
CA VAL A 364 3.51 -13.59 -5.93
C VAL A 364 4.05 -13.83 -4.53
N GLY A 365 3.29 -13.46 -3.49
CA GLY A 365 3.69 -13.70 -2.10
C GLY A 365 3.81 -15.20 -1.78
N ALA A 366 2.85 -16.02 -2.20
CA ALA A 366 2.89 -17.47 -2.00
C ALA A 366 4.10 -18.09 -2.72
N TRP A 367 4.35 -17.74 -3.98
CA TRP A 367 5.51 -18.23 -4.74
C TRP A 367 6.85 -17.72 -4.18
N ALA A 368 6.87 -16.50 -3.65
CA ALA A 368 8.06 -15.92 -3.04
C ALA A 368 8.59 -16.78 -1.88
N SER A 369 7.73 -17.53 -1.19
CA SER A 369 8.16 -18.41 -0.09
C SER A 369 9.11 -19.52 -0.53
N GLY A 370 9.03 -19.96 -1.79
CA GLY A 370 9.96 -20.92 -2.38
C GLY A 370 11.18 -20.30 -3.06
N VAL A 371 11.20 -18.97 -3.23
CA VAL A 371 12.23 -18.24 -4.00
C VAL A 371 13.09 -17.38 -3.10
N LEU A 372 12.49 -16.69 -2.13
CA LEU A 372 13.17 -15.79 -1.23
C LEU A 372 13.54 -16.49 0.08
N PRO A 373 14.70 -16.15 0.70
CA PRO A 373 15.08 -16.72 1.99
C PRO A 373 14.10 -16.28 3.11
N PRO A 374 13.95 -17.13 4.12
CA PRO A 374 13.23 -16.74 5.34
C PRO A 374 13.95 -15.56 6.02
N GLY A 375 13.16 -14.65 6.57
CA GLY A 375 13.71 -13.47 7.26
C GLY A 375 13.81 -12.22 6.39
N ILE A 376 13.35 -12.25 5.13
CA ILE A 376 13.04 -11.04 4.37
C ILE A 376 11.85 -10.35 5.05
N PRO A 377 11.95 -9.05 5.35
CA PRO A 377 10.80 -8.32 5.89
C PRO A 377 9.61 -8.40 4.91
N PRO A 378 8.40 -8.74 5.37
CA PRO A 378 7.21 -8.88 4.53
C PRO A 378 7.00 -7.69 3.58
N PRO A 379 7.20 -6.43 4.00
CA PRO A 379 7.06 -5.28 3.10
C PRO A 379 8.08 -5.20 1.96
N ALA A 380 9.16 -5.97 2.01
CA ALA A 380 10.18 -5.98 0.97
C ALA A 380 10.02 -7.12 -0.05
N VAL A 381 9.12 -8.07 0.21
CA VAL A 381 8.96 -9.29 -0.61
C VAL A 381 8.68 -8.97 -2.08
N LEU A 382 7.72 -8.09 -2.36
CA LEU A 382 7.38 -7.73 -3.75
C LEU A 382 8.59 -7.12 -4.48
N SER A 383 9.27 -6.18 -3.85
CA SER A 383 10.44 -5.52 -4.43
C SER A 383 11.63 -6.46 -4.59
N ALA A 384 11.82 -7.39 -3.66
CA ALA A 384 12.84 -8.42 -3.76
C ALA A 384 12.58 -9.38 -4.94
N MET A 385 11.31 -9.79 -5.14
CA MET A 385 10.92 -10.60 -6.30
C MET A 385 11.14 -9.86 -7.62
N LEU A 386 10.78 -8.58 -7.68
CA LEU A 386 11.04 -7.74 -8.87
C LEU A 386 12.53 -7.62 -9.16
N ASN A 387 13.34 -7.33 -8.14
CA ASN A 387 14.80 -7.20 -8.31
C ASN A 387 15.46 -8.51 -8.74
N LEU A 388 14.95 -9.65 -8.26
CA LEU A 388 15.49 -10.97 -8.57
C LEU A 388 15.12 -11.45 -9.98
N LEU A 389 13.87 -11.27 -10.40
CA LEU A 389 13.30 -11.94 -11.57
C LEU A 389 13.19 -11.07 -12.82
N VAL A 390 13.24 -9.74 -12.68
CA VAL A 390 13.01 -8.82 -13.82
C VAL A 390 14.34 -8.51 -14.49
N GLY A 391 15.47 -8.67 -14.11
CA GLY A 391 16.76 -8.51 -14.79
C GLY A 391 17.05 -7.19 -15.52
N ASP A 392 16.04 -6.50 -16.04
CA ASP A 392 16.15 -5.20 -16.73
C ASP A 392 15.98 -4.02 -15.77
N PRO A 393 16.98 -3.12 -15.64
CA PRO A 393 16.95 -2.01 -14.69
C PRO A 393 15.87 -0.95 -15.00
N VAL A 394 15.53 -0.72 -16.26
CA VAL A 394 14.50 0.26 -16.66
C VAL A 394 13.12 -0.28 -16.25
N LEU A 395 12.87 -1.53 -16.60
CA LEU A 395 11.62 -2.19 -16.26
C LEU A 395 11.45 -2.32 -14.74
N THR A 396 12.48 -2.73 -14.01
CA THR A 396 12.47 -2.74 -12.54
C THR A 396 12.14 -1.36 -11.97
N GLY A 397 12.66 -0.29 -12.56
CA GLY A 397 12.33 1.08 -12.18
C GLY A 397 10.87 1.43 -12.42
N LEU A 398 10.32 1.09 -13.59
CA LEU A 398 8.90 1.32 -13.94
C LEU A 398 7.95 0.53 -13.02
N LEU A 399 8.26 -0.75 -12.77
CA LEU A 399 7.44 -1.60 -11.89
C LEU A 399 7.47 -1.09 -10.45
N THR A 400 8.64 -0.65 -9.98
CA THR A 400 8.80 -0.04 -8.66
C THR A 400 8.04 1.30 -8.58
N ALA A 401 8.07 2.11 -9.63
CA ALA A 401 7.25 3.32 -9.73
C ALA A 401 5.75 3.00 -9.63
N GLY A 402 5.29 1.87 -10.21
CA GLY A 402 3.93 1.36 -10.04
C GLY A 402 3.57 1.05 -8.58
N VAL A 403 4.48 0.42 -7.83
CA VAL A 403 4.26 0.17 -6.38
C VAL A 403 4.20 1.49 -5.61
N LEU A 404 5.11 2.44 -5.90
CA LEU A 404 5.08 3.77 -5.29
C LEU A 404 3.79 4.53 -5.63
N ALA A 405 3.29 4.38 -6.87
CA ALA A 405 2.03 4.98 -7.28
C ALA A 405 0.87 4.56 -6.38
N ALA A 406 0.74 3.27 -6.09
CA ALA A 406 -0.29 2.76 -5.19
C ALA A 406 -0.14 3.26 -3.74
N ILE A 407 1.10 3.35 -3.26
CA ILE A 407 1.39 3.89 -1.92
C ILE A 407 0.99 5.36 -1.84
N MET A 408 1.41 6.16 -2.82
CA MET A 408 1.23 7.61 -2.80
C MET A 408 -0.23 8.02 -3.01
N SER A 409 -1.00 7.25 -3.80
CA SER A 409 -2.43 7.51 -4.05
C SER A 409 -3.31 7.37 -2.81
N SER A 410 -2.87 6.65 -1.80
CA SER A 410 -3.57 6.59 -0.52
C SER A 410 -3.10 7.67 0.46
N LEU A 411 -1.80 7.97 0.48
CA LEU A 411 -1.24 8.99 1.37
C LEU A 411 -1.83 10.37 1.13
N ASP A 412 -2.02 10.76 -0.13
CA ASP A 412 -2.54 12.08 -0.48
C ASP A 412 -3.98 12.30 0.04
N SER A 413 -4.81 11.31 -0.13
CA SER A 413 -6.21 11.34 0.34
C SER A 413 -6.30 11.41 1.86
N GLN A 414 -5.41 10.70 2.54
CA GLN A 414 -5.34 10.70 4.01
C GLN A 414 -4.84 12.04 4.55
N PHE A 415 -3.78 12.62 3.96
CA PHE A 415 -3.27 13.93 4.34
C PHE A 415 -4.34 15.02 4.16
N LEU A 416 -4.98 15.05 3.00
CA LEU A 416 -6.04 16.00 2.70
C LEU A 416 -7.22 15.85 3.66
N CYS A 417 -7.62 14.62 3.93
CA CYS A 417 -8.74 14.32 4.82
C CYS A 417 -8.49 14.83 6.25
N LEU A 418 -7.32 14.58 6.82
CA LEU A 418 -6.96 15.04 8.15
C LEU A 418 -6.96 16.58 8.23
N GLY A 419 -6.42 17.26 7.20
CA GLY A 419 -6.50 18.71 7.10
C GLY A 419 -7.93 19.23 7.01
N THR A 420 -8.79 18.52 6.27
CA THR A 420 -10.20 18.85 6.11
C THR A 420 -10.96 18.72 7.43
N ILE A 421 -10.78 17.60 8.13
CA ILE A 421 -11.44 17.32 9.42
C ILE A 421 -11.02 18.35 10.46
N PHE A 422 -9.70 18.59 10.63
CA PHE A 422 -9.24 19.57 11.60
C PHE A 422 -9.82 20.98 11.32
N THR A 423 -9.75 21.41 10.08
CA THR A 423 -10.19 22.75 9.71
C THR A 423 -11.69 22.93 9.93
N ASN A 424 -12.50 21.99 9.43
CA ASN A 424 -13.94 22.14 9.49
C ASN A 424 -14.56 21.79 10.85
N ASP A 425 -14.07 20.73 11.50
CA ASP A 425 -14.69 20.19 12.71
C ASP A 425 -14.15 20.78 14.02
N ILE A 426 -12.91 21.32 13.98
CA ILE A 426 -12.31 21.95 15.16
C ILE A 426 -12.31 23.47 14.98
N VAL A 427 -11.63 24.00 13.93
CA VAL A 427 -11.40 25.43 13.83
C VAL A 427 -12.68 26.19 13.45
N LEU A 428 -13.30 25.82 12.32
CA LEU A 428 -14.49 26.53 11.83
C LEU A 428 -15.71 26.27 12.70
N HIS A 429 -15.84 25.06 13.26
CA HIS A 429 -16.92 24.74 14.16
C HIS A 429 -16.88 25.59 15.43
N ARG A 430 -15.69 25.76 16.04
CA ARG A 430 -15.51 26.55 17.27
C ARG A 430 -15.58 28.07 17.02
N ALA A 431 -15.01 28.53 15.91
CA ALA A 431 -14.89 29.97 15.64
C ALA A 431 -16.08 30.56 14.87
N GLY A 432 -16.91 29.72 14.25
CA GLY A 432 -17.93 30.10 13.29
C GLY A 432 -17.40 30.22 11.85
N SER A 433 -18.11 29.63 10.89
CA SER A 433 -17.69 29.56 9.49
C SER A 433 -17.52 30.92 8.79
N LYS A 434 -18.20 31.96 9.29
CA LYS A 434 -18.14 33.31 8.72
C LYS A 434 -16.91 34.13 9.16
N LYS A 435 -16.15 33.65 10.15
CA LYS A 435 -15.00 34.39 10.72
C LYS A 435 -13.79 34.42 9.80
N TYR A 436 -13.61 33.44 8.94
CA TYR A 436 -12.44 33.27 8.10
C TYR A 436 -12.78 33.37 6.62
N SER A 437 -11.90 34.01 5.85
CA SER A 437 -11.97 33.99 4.38
C SER A 437 -11.54 32.63 3.83
N ASP A 438 -11.94 32.30 2.60
CA ASP A 438 -11.54 31.06 1.93
C ASP A 438 -10.02 30.84 1.94
N LYS A 439 -9.24 31.90 1.72
CA LYS A 439 -7.76 31.85 1.76
C LYS A 439 -7.23 31.45 3.13
N GLN A 440 -7.81 32.00 4.20
CA GLN A 440 -7.41 31.65 5.57
C GLN A 440 -7.81 30.21 5.92
N VAL A 441 -9.02 29.76 5.53
CA VAL A 441 -9.48 28.39 5.72
C VAL A 441 -8.55 27.39 5.04
N ILE A 442 -8.17 27.66 3.79
CA ILE A 442 -7.21 26.83 3.04
C ILE A 442 -5.84 26.83 3.69
N LEU A 443 -5.36 28.00 4.16
CA LEU A 443 -4.07 28.10 4.84
C LEU A 443 -4.04 27.27 6.14
N ILE A 444 -5.09 27.33 6.94
CA ILE A 444 -5.23 26.52 8.17
C ILE A 444 -5.13 25.04 7.84
N ALA A 445 -5.85 24.57 6.81
CA ALA A 445 -5.78 23.18 6.37
C ALA A 445 -4.37 22.79 5.94
N ARG A 446 -3.72 23.62 5.14
CA ARG A 446 -2.36 23.42 4.64
C ARG A 446 -1.33 23.33 5.77
N VAL A 447 -1.38 24.25 6.73
CA VAL A 447 -0.50 24.23 7.90
C VAL A 447 -0.69 22.94 8.71
N PHE A 448 -1.94 22.56 8.95
CA PHE A 448 -2.21 21.31 9.67
C PHE A 448 -1.72 20.08 8.92
N ILE A 449 -1.89 20.03 7.59
CA ILE A 449 -1.35 18.93 6.77
C ILE A 449 0.17 18.84 6.92
N VAL A 450 0.89 19.98 6.85
CA VAL A 450 2.35 19.98 7.06
C VAL A 450 2.73 19.42 8.44
N VAL A 451 2.02 19.86 9.49
CA VAL A 451 2.25 19.36 10.85
C VAL A 451 2.01 17.86 10.96
N ILE A 452 0.91 17.35 10.40
CA ILE A 452 0.59 15.91 10.43
C ILE A 452 1.60 15.10 9.63
N VAL A 453 2.03 15.57 8.47
CA VAL A 453 3.06 14.90 7.67
C VAL A 453 4.37 14.81 8.45
N ALA A 454 4.81 15.90 9.05
CA ALA A 454 6.02 15.92 9.86
C ALA A 454 5.93 14.99 11.09
N LEU A 455 4.80 15.03 11.80
CA LEU A 455 4.54 14.14 12.94
C LEU A 455 4.52 12.67 12.52
N THR A 456 3.81 12.34 11.46
CA THR A 456 3.68 10.96 10.96
C THR A 456 5.03 10.45 10.46
N TYR A 457 5.81 11.29 9.78
CA TYR A 457 7.17 10.94 9.38
C TYR A 457 8.07 10.66 10.60
N ALA A 458 8.04 11.53 11.61
CA ALA A 458 8.80 11.33 12.85
C ALA A 458 8.39 10.03 13.56
N LEU A 459 7.09 9.75 13.64
CA LEU A 459 6.57 8.50 14.19
C LEU A 459 7.00 7.28 13.36
N ALA A 460 7.01 7.38 12.03
CA ALA A 460 7.48 6.31 11.15
C ALA A 460 8.97 6.01 11.37
N MET A 461 9.79 7.04 11.60
CA MET A 461 11.20 6.87 11.89
C MET A 461 11.43 6.28 13.30
N TRP A 462 10.65 6.69 14.28
CA TRP A 462 10.68 6.11 15.62
C TRP A 462 10.22 4.64 15.61
N ALA A 463 9.15 4.34 14.89
CA ALA A 463 8.60 2.99 14.75
C ALA A 463 9.43 2.06 13.85
N LYS A 464 10.47 2.56 13.16
CA LYS A 464 11.35 1.82 12.26
C LYS A 464 11.92 0.53 12.84
N ASN A 465 12.20 0.53 14.15
CA ASN A 465 12.79 -0.61 14.88
C ASN A 465 11.72 -1.49 15.57
N ALA A 466 10.47 -1.04 15.62
CA ALA A 466 9.35 -1.86 16.06
C ALA A 466 8.74 -2.53 14.82
N ASN A 467 8.38 -3.81 14.92
CA ASN A 467 7.62 -4.50 13.86
C ASN A 467 6.19 -3.94 13.80
N VAL A 468 6.07 -2.62 13.61
CA VAL A 468 4.78 -1.91 13.57
C VAL A 468 3.95 -2.41 12.40
N PHE A 469 4.60 -2.72 11.27
CA PHE A 469 3.91 -3.27 10.11
C PHE A 469 3.24 -4.61 10.43
N ASP A 470 3.93 -5.50 11.15
CA ASP A 470 3.40 -6.81 11.55
C ASP A 470 2.33 -6.70 12.65
N ARG A 471 2.33 -5.63 13.44
CA ARG A 471 1.35 -5.39 14.51
C ARG A 471 0.09 -4.66 14.03
N ILE A 472 0.17 -3.95 12.92
CA ILE A 472 -0.94 -3.17 12.34
C ILE A 472 -1.64 -3.98 11.23
N THR A 473 -0.93 -4.88 10.59
CA THR A 473 -1.45 -5.82 9.58
C THR A 473 -1.79 -7.17 10.18
#